data_3cbc6107000245c905015248c8b2c469
#
_entry.id   3cbc6107000245c905015248c8b2c469
#
_cell.length_a   1.000
_cell.length_b   1.000
_cell.length_c   1.000
_cell.angle_alpha   90.00
_cell.angle_beta   90.00
_cell.angle_gamma   90.00
#
_symmetry.space_group_name_H-M   'P 1'
#
loop_
_entity.id
_entity.type
_entity.pdbx_description
1 polymer ?
#
loop_
_entity_poly.entity_id
_entity_poly.type
_entity_poly.pdbx_seq_one_letter_code
_entity_poly.pdbx_strand_id
1 'polypeptide(L)'
;MKSTSLLSTIALLAWTLGGLSSGAQEPVGAQEPVAPATAADSNEAAAPVSAHSKVRIVRLSEVKGAVQLDRLTGKGFEGAMANLPVTEGAKLKTGDGVAEVEFEDNSTIRVGLNSQVEFSRLELLPSGAKANGINVLQGTVYVNVLNTKGNEYNVKFGQETVSLPPDTHVRLQLTPTEANLAVMHGEVVVEEPSGSTTVSKNKTATFNLAGQQSEPAIAKNVTEQPLDSWDKDAVQYHKSFANATSFGNSPYSYGINDMNYYGSFINASGCGSMWRPYFTSASWDPFGSGAWAYYPNAGYSWVSPYPWGWTPYHYGSWNYCQGVGWGWQPGGNWLGLANNSFVNSAGTTAGASGINRPHPPTRAPTAFESSLVPVNLKALPASSLSTHDTFVFRSNSAGFGVPRGSLGKLNGFSNQASQHGMATTSVVYGGARGAAEAGAERGAATAGAYSASSRANSNAAQSSMSSAGMSHASAPSAGASSGGGARR
;
A
#
# COMPACT_ATOMS: atom_id res chain seq x y z
N MET A 1 25.43 -19.45 56.14
CA MET A 1 24.88 -19.05 57.47
C MET A 1 23.50 -18.46 57.23
N LYS A 2 22.48 -19.11 57.85
CA LYS A 2 21.10 -18.68 58.20
C LYS A 2 20.23 -18.12 57.05
N SER A 3 19.33 -18.83 56.36
CA SER A 3 18.10 -19.49 56.86
C SER A 3 17.17 -18.59 57.69
N THR A 4 16.01 -18.24 57.08
CA THR A 4 14.73 -18.33 57.79
C THR A 4 13.56 -18.24 56.76
N SER A 5 12.76 -19.30 56.74
CA SER A 5 11.44 -19.45 56.19
C SER A 5 10.39 -18.94 57.17
N LEU A 6 9.22 -18.51 56.71
CA LEU A 6 7.99 -18.57 57.52
C LEU A 6 6.76 -18.72 56.61
N LEU A 7 6.07 -19.82 56.85
CA LEU A 7 4.75 -20.25 56.42
C LEU A 7 3.64 -19.61 57.27
N SER A 8 2.41 -19.77 56.81
CA SER A 8 1.10 -19.81 57.52
C SER A 8 0.15 -18.70 57.09
N THR A 9 -1.16 -18.84 56.87
CA THR A 9 -2.12 -19.92 57.17
C THR A 9 -3.44 -19.64 56.45
N ILE A 10 -4.16 -20.71 56.19
CA ILE A 10 -5.53 -20.87 55.69
C ILE A 10 -6.55 -20.32 56.69
N ALA A 11 -7.70 -19.77 56.19
CA ALA A 11 -8.95 -19.78 56.93
C ALA A 11 -10.16 -19.93 55.97
N LEU A 12 -10.75 -21.12 55.99
CA LEU A 12 -12.11 -21.43 55.55
C LEU A 12 -13.11 -20.96 56.63
N LEU A 13 -14.25 -20.43 56.16
CA LEU A 13 -15.49 -20.49 56.98
C LEU A 13 -16.70 -20.64 56.01
N ALA A 14 -17.30 -21.80 56.14
CA ALA A 14 -18.65 -22.16 55.67
C ALA A 14 -19.64 -21.84 56.78
N TRP A 15 -20.80 -21.37 56.44
CA TRP A 15 -22.03 -21.59 57.28
C TRP A 15 -23.28 -21.63 56.41
N THR A 16 -24.17 -22.45 56.81
CA THR A 16 -25.24 -23.27 56.35
C THR A 16 -26.62 -22.66 56.56
N LEU A 17 -27.59 -23.09 55.72
CA LEU A 17 -28.94 -23.57 55.94
C LEU A 17 -30.05 -22.69 56.57
N GLY A 18 -31.19 -22.84 55.93
CA GLY A 18 -32.57 -22.70 56.45
C GLY A 18 -33.49 -21.94 55.51
N GLY A 19 -34.56 -22.40 54.91
CA GLY A 19 -35.48 -23.50 55.08
C GLY A 19 -36.92 -22.99 55.12
N LEU A 20 -37.85 -23.67 54.44
CA LEU A 20 -39.34 -23.71 54.59
C LEU A 20 -40.16 -22.70 53.73
N SER A 21 -40.81 -23.11 52.65
CA SER A 21 -42.09 -23.81 52.37
C SER A 21 -43.37 -23.13 52.81
N SER A 22 -44.27 -22.90 51.89
CA SER A 22 -45.78 -23.01 51.86
C SER A 22 -46.25 -22.17 50.66
N GLY A 23 -46.98 -22.61 49.70
CA GLY A 23 -48.09 -23.53 49.61
C GLY A 23 -49.28 -22.83 49.02
N ALA A 24 -49.80 -23.38 47.91
CA ALA A 24 -51.18 -23.45 47.51
C ALA A 24 -51.79 -22.39 46.55
N GLN A 25 -52.29 -22.96 45.49
CA GLN A 25 -53.56 -22.77 44.76
C GLN A 25 -53.57 -21.90 43.49
N GLU A 26 -53.77 -22.66 42.39
CA GLU A 26 -54.39 -22.17 41.16
C GLU A 26 -55.90 -21.84 41.36
N PRO A 27 -56.39 -20.96 40.47
CA PRO A 27 -57.55 -21.40 39.68
C PRO A 27 -57.50 -21.01 38.19
N VAL A 28 -58.13 -21.87 37.48
CA VAL A 28 -58.53 -22.04 36.09
C VAL A 28 -58.98 -20.79 35.36
N GLY A 29 -58.50 -20.56 34.15
CA GLY A 29 -59.29 -20.27 32.96
C GLY A 29 -59.62 -18.79 32.63
N ALA A 30 -58.92 -18.31 31.59
CA ALA A 30 -59.52 -17.44 30.57
C ALA A 30 -58.70 -17.50 29.27
N GLN A 31 -59.38 -17.78 28.14
CA GLN A 31 -58.82 -17.80 26.79
C GLN A 31 -58.38 -16.41 26.36
N GLU A 32 -57.16 -16.29 25.88
CA GLU A 32 -56.64 -15.11 25.19
C GLU A 32 -57.06 -15.09 23.72
N PRO A 33 -57.32 -13.91 23.13
CA PRO A 33 -57.49 -13.75 21.69
C PRO A 33 -56.14 -13.73 20.99
N VAL A 34 -56.06 -14.49 19.91
CA VAL A 34 -54.91 -14.56 19.00
C VAL A 34 -54.67 -13.20 18.35
N ALA A 35 -53.55 -12.56 18.66
CA ALA A 35 -53.02 -11.40 17.94
C ALA A 35 -52.23 -11.81 16.69
N PRO A 36 -52.26 -11.03 15.60
CA PRO A 36 -51.57 -11.38 14.34
C PRO A 36 -50.06 -11.26 14.49
N ALA A 37 -49.37 -12.22 13.87
CA ALA A 37 -47.90 -12.27 13.81
C ALA A 37 -47.34 -11.00 13.13
N THR A 38 -46.72 -10.16 13.90
CA THR A 38 -45.82 -9.12 13.39
C THR A 38 -44.53 -9.75 12.93
N ALA A 39 -44.15 -9.46 11.67
CA ALA A 39 -42.88 -9.84 11.09
C ALA A 39 -41.72 -9.36 11.99
N ALA A 40 -40.87 -10.28 12.39
CA ALA A 40 -39.65 -9.97 13.09
C ALA A 40 -38.71 -9.26 12.11
N ASP A 41 -38.54 -7.96 12.30
CA ASP A 41 -37.45 -7.19 11.76
C ASP A 41 -36.17 -7.72 12.40
N SER A 42 -35.45 -8.56 11.65
CA SER A 42 -34.09 -8.99 12.01
C SER A 42 -33.13 -7.83 11.78
N ASN A 43 -33.14 -6.89 12.71
CA ASN A 43 -32.08 -5.90 12.84
C ASN A 43 -30.87 -6.61 13.47
N GLU A 44 -30.15 -7.37 12.64
CA GLU A 44 -28.86 -7.93 13.01
C GLU A 44 -27.90 -6.76 13.19
N ALA A 45 -27.77 -6.32 14.43
CA ALA A 45 -26.80 -5.31 14.82
C ALA A 45 -25.42 -5.80 14.38
N ALA A 46 -24.83 -5.13 13.41
CA ALA A 46 -23.46 -5.36 12.99
C ALA A 46 -22.58 -5.40 14.23
N ALA A 47 -21.88 -6.52 14.42
CA ALA A 47 -20.96 -6.71 15.54
C ALA A 47 -19.99 -5.51 15.60
N PRO A 48 -19.68 -4.97 16.78
CA PRO A 48 -18.75 -3.85 16.91
C PRO A 48 -17.41 -4.28 16.33
N VAL A 49 -17.01 -3.61 15.27
CA VAL A 49 -15.70 -3.80 14.63
C VAL A 49 -14.66 -3.55 15.72
N SER A 50 -13.86 -4.56 16.04
CA SER A 50 -12.75 -4.45 16.98
C SER A 50 -11.86 -3.27 16.57
N ALA A 51 -11.72 -2.28 17.43
CA ALA A 51 -11.18 -0.96 17.12
C ALA A 51 -9.69 -0.94 16.71
N HIS A 52 -9.00 -2.08 16.77
CA HIS A 52 -7.57 -2.16 16.41
C HIS A 52 -7.26 -3.51 15.77
N SER A 53 -6.96 -3.50 14.49
CA SER A 53 -6.37 -4.66 13.83
C SER A 53 -4.97 -4.91 14.39
N LYS A 54 -4.71 -6.13 14.88
CA LYS A 54 -3.36 -6.58 15.29
C LYS A 54 -2.48 -6.95 14.10
N VAL A 55 -3.01 -6.92 12.89
CA VAL A 55 -2.29 -7.25 11.68
C VAL A 55 -1.26 -6.16 11.41
N ARG A 56 -0.01 -6.54 11.30
CA ARG A 56 1.07 -5.64 10.91
C ARG A 56 0.94 -5.31 9.42
N ILE A 57 1.13 -4.06 9.07
CA ILE A 57 1.06 -3.57 7.69
C ILE A 57 2.31 -2.80 7.34
N VAL A 58 2.79 -2.95 6.11
CA VAL A 58 3.80 -2.10 5.50
C VAL A 58 3.17 -1.35 4.33
N ARG A 59 3.78 -0.27 3.90
CA ARG A 59 3.19 0.68 2.96
C ARG A 59 3.69 0.41 1.54
N LEU A 60 2.78 0.24 0.58
CA LEU A 60 3.14 0.38 -0.84
C LEU A 60 3.29 1.88 -1.14
N SER A 61 4.52 2.39 -1.08
CA SER A 61 4.80 3.84 -1.04
C SER A 61 4.88 4.48 -2.42
N GLU A 62 5.32 3.73 -3.44
CA GLU A 62 5.38 4.20 -4.82
C GLU A 62 4.86 3.12 -5.78
N VAL A 63 4.08 3.55 -6.76
CA VAL A 63 3.56 2.73 -7.85
C VAL A 63 3.69 3.51 -9.14
N LYS A 64 4.49 3.01 -10.08
CA LYS A 64 4.64 3.57 -11.42
C LYS A 64 4.45 2.47 -12.46
N GLY A 65 3.64 2.70 -13.50
CA GLY A 65 3.37 1.74 -14.54
C GLY A 65 2.51 0.55 -14.07
N ALA A 66 2.72 -0.61 -14.69
CA ALA A 66 1.95 -1.82 -14.41
C ALA A 66 2.42 -2.52 -13.13
N VAL A 67 1.68 -2.33 -12.05
CA VAL A 67 1.91 -2.96 -10.74
C VAL A 67 0.64 -3.61 -10.24
N GLN A 68 0.76 -4.81 -9.71
CA GLN A 68 -0.34 -5.60 -9.18
C GLN A 68 0.01 -6.14 -7.79
N LEU A 69 -0.98 -6.22 -6.92
CA LEU A 69 -0.86 -6.75 -5.57
C LEU A 69 -1.92 -7.84 -5.34
N ASP A 70 -1.50 -9.01 -4.93
CA ASP A 70 -2.38 -10.03 -4.36
C ASP A 70 -2.45 -9.83 -2.84
N ARG A 71 -3.62 -9.41 -2.37
CA ARG A 71 -3.93 -9.13 -0.95
C ARG A 71 -4.59 -10.31 -0.24
N LEU A 72 -4.48 -11.51 -0.80
CA LEU A 72 -5.07 -12.75 -0.28
C LEU A 72 -6.61 -12.72 -0.20
N THR A 73 -7.23 -11.94 -1.05
CA THR A 73 -8.70 -11.80 -1.13
C THR A 73 -9.38 -12.93 -1.90
N GLY A 74 -8.60 -13.91 -2.41
CA GLY A 74 -9.07 -14.96 -3.30
C GLY A 74 -9.22 -14.50 -4.77
N LYS A 75 -8.86 -13.24 -5.09
CA LYS A 75 -8.92 -12.67 -6.43
C LYS A 75 -7.62 -12.83 -7.21
N GLY A 76 -6.52 -13.21 -6.52
CA GLY A 76 -5.19 -13.16 -7.06
C GLY A 76 -4.71 -11.71 -7.24
N PHE A 77 -3.95 -11.48 -8.31
CA PHE A 77 -3.37 -10.16 -8.57
C PHE A 77 -4.40 -9.17 -9.09
N GLU A 78 -4.58 -8.08 -8.34
CA GLU A 78 -5.37 -6.91 -8.73
C GLU A 78 -4.44 -5.71 -8.90
N GLY A 79 -4.86 -4.72 -9.72
CA GLY A 79 -4.05 -3.51 -9.89
C GLY A 79 -3.81 -2.80 -8.57
N ALA A 80 -2.59 -2.30 -8.40
CA ALA A 80 -2.16 -1.63 -7.19
C ALA A 80 -2.17 -0.11 -7.32
N MET A 81 -2.31 0.58 -6.20
CA MET A 81 -2.13 2.02 -6.07
C MET A 81 -1.25 2.34 -4.86
N ALA A 82 -0.64 3.52 -4.86
CA ALA A 82 0.13 3.98 -3.72
C ALA A 82 -0.73 4.01 -2.44
N ASN A 83 -0.09 3.81 -1.31
CA ASN A 83 -0.68 3.73 0.03
C ASN A 83 -1.56 2.49 0.28
N LEU A 84 -1.58 1.49 -0.61
CA LEU A 84 -2.16 0.20 -0.27
C LEU A 84 -1.36 -0.44 0.88
N PRO A 85 -2.02 -0.86 1.95
CA PRO A 85 -1.42 -1.72 2.97
C PRO A 85 -0.98 -3.07 2.38
N VAL A 86 0.25 -3.47 2.68
CA VAL A 86 0.78 -4.79 2.38
C VAL A 86 0.86 -5.59 3.67
N THR A 87 0.26 -6.76 3.69
CA THR A 87 0.19 -7.68 4.82
C THR A 87 1.07 -8.90 4.60
N GLU A 88 1.31 -9.67 5.64
CA GLU A 88 1.99 -10.95 5.54
C GLU A 88 1.30 -11.87 4.52
N GLY A 89 2.09 -12.57 3.72
CA GLY A 89 1.66 -13.45 2.63
C GLY A 89 1.28 -12.74 1.34
N ALA A 90 1.13 -11.40 1.33
CA ALA A 90 0.81 -10.66 0.12
C ALA A 90 1.93 -10.79 -0.93
N LYS A 91 1.54 -10.78 -2.21
CA LYS A 91 2.47 -10.87 -3.35
C LYS A 91 2.37 -9.63 -4.22
N LEU A 92 3.51 -9.03 -4.49
CA LEU A 92 3.62 -7.86 -5.38
C LEU A 92 4.27 -8.29 -6.69
N LYS A 93 3.66 -7.89 -7.79
CA LYS A 93 4.15 -8.18 -9.15
C LYS A 93 4.18 -6.91 -9.98
N THR A 94 5.27 -6.71 -10.69
CA THR A 94 5.42 -5.65 -11.68
C THR A 94 5.46 -6.25 -13.09
N GLY A 95 4.94 -5.50 -14.05
CA GLY A 95 5.18 -5.71 -15.48
C GLY A 95 6.11 -4.60 -15.99
N ASP A 96 5.62 -3.80 -16.95
CA ASP A 96 6.25 -2.55 -17.38
C ASP A 96 5.99 -1.46 -16.32
N GLY A 97 6.56 -1.65 -15.14
CA GLY A 97 6.35 -0.78 -13.99
C GLY A 97 7.32 -1.08 -12.85
N VAL A 98 7.38 -0.18 -11.88
CA VAL A 98 8.20 -0.28 -10.67
C VAL A 98 7.39 0.07 -9.44
N ALA A 99 7.79 -0.46 -8.29
CA ALA A 99 7.13 -0.20 -7.01
C ALA A 99 8.14 -0.06 -5.88
N GLU A 100 7.76 0.71 -4.86
CA GLU A 100 8.50 0.77 -3.59
C GLU A 100 7.55 0.40 -2.44
N VAL A 101 8.03 -0.45 -1.54
CA VAL A 101 7.38 -0.75 -0.26
C VAL A 101 8.27 -0.23 0.87
N GLU A 102 7.67 0.54 1.76
CA GLU A 102 8.31 1.20 2.88
C GLU A 102 7.87 0.52 4.19
N PHE A 103 8.84 0.17 5.02
CA PHE A 103 8.64 -0.41 6.34
C PHE A 103 8.54 0.67 7.41
N GLU A 104 8.07 0.31 8.60
CA GLU A 104 7.78 1.25 9.69
C GLU A 104 8.98 2.06 10.19
N ASP A 105 10.20 1.59 9.90
CA ASP A 105 11.47 2.25 10.24
C ASP A 105 12.10 3.02 9.07
N ASN A 106 11.34 3.21 7.97
CA ASN A 106 11.78 3.78 6.69
C ASN A 106 12.78 2.93 5.89
N SER A 107 13.05 1.69 6.30
CA SER A 107 13.69 0.73 5.41
C SER A 107 12.79 0.45 4.20
N THR A 108 13.36 0.15 3.05
CA THR A 108 12.60 0.03 1.82
C THR A 108 13.00 -1.21 1.01
N ILE A 109 12.01 -1.79 0.31
CA ILE A 109 12.25 -2.68 -0.82
C ILE A 109 11.71 -2.03 -2.08
N ARG A 110 12.52 -1.98 -3.16
CA ARG A 110 12.14 -1.48 -4.48
C ARG A 110 12.12 -2.63 -5.45
N VAL A 111 11.00 -2.78 -6.14
CA VAL A 111 10.73 -3.87 -7.06
C VAL A 111 10.79 -3.33 -8.48
N GLY A 112 11.76 -3.84 -9.25
CA GLY A 112 12.04 -3.42 -10.61
C GLY A 112 11.02 -3.94 -11.63
N LEU A 113 11.32 -3.76 -12.92
CA LEU A 113 10.47 -4.25 -14.02
C LEU A 113 10.39 -5.78 -14.02
N ASN A 114 9.23 -6.33 -14.43
CA ASN A 114 9.00 -7.77 -14.61
C ASN A 114 9.44 -8.62 -13.41
N SER A 115 9.19 -8.12 -12.21
CA SER A 115 9.62 -8.71 -10.94
C SER A 115 8.44 -9.16 -10.11
N GLN A 116 8.67 -10.13 -9.23
CA GLN A 116 7.66 -10.63 -8.30
C GLN A 116 8.30 -10.95 -6.95
N VAL A 117 7.65 -10.48 -5.88
CA VAL A 117 8.04 -10.74 -4.50
C VAL A 117 6.83 -11.17 -3.67
N GLU A 118 7.10 -11.89 -2.58
CA GLU A 118 6.15 -12.25 -1.55
C GLU A 118 6.66 -11.74 -0.20
N PHE A 119 5.80 -11.12 0.58
CA PHE A 119 6.07 -10.70 1.96
C PHE A 119 5.76 -11.86 2.91
N SER A 120 6.67 -12.83 2.96
CA SER A 120 6.44 -14.12 3.62
C SER A 120 6.40 -14.04 5.14
N ARG A 121 6.97 -12.98 5.74
CA ARG A 121 6.94 -12.76 7.19
C ARG A 121 6.86 -11.25 7.47
N LEU A 122 5.79 -10.84 8.15
CA LEU A 122 5.61 -9.50 8.69
C LEU A 122 5.12 -9.63 10.13
N GLU A 123 6.05 -9.87 11.05
CA GLU A 123 5.76 -10.20 12.44
C GLU A 123 6.27 -9.12 13.40
N LEU A 124 5.49 -8.83 14.45
CA LEU A 124 5.93 -8.05 15.59
C LEU A 124 6.40 -9.01 16.68
N LEU A 125 7.68 -8.99 16.96
CA LEU A 125 8.30 -9.84 17.97
C LEU A 125 7.91 -9.40 19.40
N PRO A 126 7.98 -10.29 20.40
CA PRO A 126 7.73 -9.94 21.82
C PRO A 126 8.62 -8.81 22.34
N SER A 127 9.81 -8.62 21.77
CA SER A 127 10.72 -7.51 22.07
C SER A 127 10.25 -6.14 21.56
N GLY A 128 9.20 -6.10 20.74
CA GLY A 128 8.78 -4.91 19.99
C GLY A 128 9.54 -4.70 18.67
N ALA A 129 10.55 -5.52 18.39
CA ALA A 129 11.25 -5.53 17.11
C ALA A 129 10.37 -6.16 16.00
N LYS A 130 10.70 -5.90 14.76
CA LYS A 130 9.96 -6.34 13.58
C LYS A 130 10.78 -7.34 12.80
N ALA A 131 10.17 -8.49 12.50
CA ALA A 131 10.76 -9.49 11.62
C ALA A 131 10.13 -9.37 10.22
N ASN A 132 10.99 -9.22 9.21
CA ASN A 132 10.64 -9.01 7.82
C ASN A 132 11.25 -10.11 6.96
N GLY A 133 10.40 -10.93 6.35
CA GLY A 133 10.78 -11.97 5.39
C GLY A 133 10.25 -11.62 4.01
N ILE A 134 11.11 -11.63 3.02
CA ILE A 134 10.79 -11.31 1.64
C ILE A 134 11.29 -12.46 0.76
N ASN A 135 10.39 -13.13 0.04
CA ASN A 135 10.76 -14.09 -0.97
C ASN A 135 10.78 -13.40 -2.33
N VAL A 136 11.94 -13.35 -2.97
CA VAL A 136 12.07 -12.89 -4.35
C VAL A 136 11.83 -14.08 -5.26
N LEU A 137 10.78 -13.99 -6.09
CA LEU A 137 10.34 -15.08 -6.95
C LEU A 137 10.90 -14.94 -8.37
N GLN A 138 11.10 -13.69 -8.82
CA GLN A 138 11.77 -13.37 -10.08
C GLN A 138 12.11 -11.88 -10.17
N GLY A 139 13.03 -11.53 -11.06
CA GLY A 139 13.34 -10.17 -11.49
C GLY A 139 14.35 -9.46 -10.59
N THR A 140 14.25 -8.14 -10.49
CA THR A 140 15.23 -7.29 -9.79
C THR A 140 14.60 -6.59 -8.62
N VAL A 141 15.23 -6.70 -7.45
CA VAL A 141 14.86 -5.97 -6.25
C VAL A 141 16.06 -5.26 -5.63
N TYR A 142 15.79 -4.11 -5.01
CA TYR A 142 16.75 -3.39 -4.18
C TYR A 142 16.22 -3.38 -2.77
N VAL A 143 17.05 -3.65 -1.77
CA VAL A 143 16.67 -3.58 -0.37
C VAL A 143 17.64 -2.64 0.34
N ASN A 144 17.08 -1.60 0.95
CA ASN A 144 17.83 -0.64 1.75
C ASN A 144 17.35 -0.71 3.19
N VAL A 145 18.16 -1.31 4.05
CA VAL A 145 17.90 -1.44 5.49
C VAL A 145 18.59 -0.29 6.20
N LEU A 146 17.81 0.53 6.91
CA LEU A 146 18.34 1.64 7.67
C LEU A 146 18.98 1.16 8.99
N ASN A 147 19.74 2.06 9.64
CA ASN A 147 20.41 1.77 10.89
C ASN A 147 19.42 1.76 12.07
N THR A 148 18.46 0.84 12.02
CA THR A 148 17.45 0.63 13.07
C THR A 148 17.74 -0.65 13.82
N LYS A 149 18.11 -0.54 15.09
CA LYS A 149 18.50 -1.69 15.90
C LYS A 149 17.30 -2.59 16.23
N GLY A 150 17.52 -3.89 16.19
CA GLY A 150 16.60 -4.92 16.64
C GLY A 150 15.64 -5.45 15.57
N ASN A 151 15.41 -4.74 14.47
CA ASN A 151 14.60 -5.28 13.37
C ASN A 151 15.40 -6.30 12.56
N GLU A 152 14.71 -7.35 12.10
CA GLU A 152 15.27 -8.42 11.28
C GLU A 152 14.79 -8.26 9.84
N TYR A 153 15.70 -8.41 8.89
CA TYR A 153 15.41 -8.40 7.45
C TYR A 153 16.07 -9.61 6.79
N ASN A 154 15.25 -10.52 6.27
CA ASN A 154 15.68 -11.71 5.56
C ASN A 154 15.10 -11.74 4.15
N VAL A 155 15.95 -11.93 3.14
CA VAL A 155 15.57 -12.07 1.74
C VAL A 155 15.88 -13.48 1.28
N LYS A 156 14.86 -14.19 0.80
CA LYS A 156 14.99 -15.54 0.26
C LYS A 156 14.88 -15.52 -1.27
N PHE A 157 15.72 -16.31 -1.92
CA PHE A 157 15.68 -16.60 -3.34
C PHE A 157 16.16 -18.03 -3.59
N GLY A 158 15.40 -18.81 -4.34
CA GLY A 158 15.71 -20.24 -4.48
C GLY A 158 15.73 -20.95 -3.12
N GLN A 159 16.86 -21.55 -2.76
CA GLN A 159 17.10 -22.18 -1.46
C GLN A 159 17.95 -21.32 -0.52
N GLU A 160 18.49 -20.22 -1.00
CA GLU A 160 19.36 -19.29 -0.30
C GLU A 160 18.56 -18.27 0.53
N THR A 161 19.14 -17.89 1.67
CA THR A 161 18.59 -16.83 2.52
C THR A 161 19.68 -15.83 2.87
N VAL A 162 19.40 -14.55 2.58
CA VAL A 162 20.29 -13.42 2.92
C VAL A 162 19.75 -12.76 4.16
N SER A 163 20.58 -12.69 5.20
CA SER A 163 20.33 -11.83 6.37
C SER A 163 20.93 -10.45 6.09
N LEU A 164 20.08 -9.41 6.22
CA LEU A 164 20.45 -8.02 5.98
C LEU A 164 20.59 -7.27 7.31
N PRO A 165 21.82 -7.01 7.78
CA PRO A 165 22.05 -6.21 8.97
C PRO A 165 21.59 -4.75 8.78
N PRO A 166 21.47 -3.98 9.89
CA PRO A 166 21.31 -2.53 9.79
C PRO A 166 22.38 -1.86 8.94
N ASP A 167 22.03 -0.79 8.27
CA ASP A 167 22.89 -0.02 7.34
C ASP A 167 23.40 -0.84 6.15
N THR A 168 22.50 -1.63 5.57
CA THR A 168 22.79 -2.47 4.40
C THR A 168 21.98 -2.05 3.19
N HIS A 169 22.62 -2.01 2.02
CA HIS A 169 21.98 -1.74 0.75
C HIS A 169 22.43 -2.75 -0.30
N VAL A 170 21.50 -3.51 -0.84
CA VAL A 170 21.73 -4.59 -1.79
C VAL A 170 20.82 -4.50 -3.00
N ARG A 171 21.27 -5.06 -4.12
CA ARG A 171 20.48 -5.39 -5.30
C ARG A 171 20.54 -6.89 -5.54
N LEU A 172 19.38 -7.53 -5.65
CA LEU A 172 19.26 -8.92 -6.07
C LEU A 172 18.57 -8.98 -7.43
N GLN A 173 19.24 -9.64 -8.39
CA GLN A 173 18.69 -9.95 -9.70
C GLN A 173 18.52 -11.46 -9.82
N LEU A 174 17.28 -11.90 -10.03
CA LEU A 174 16.90 -13.31 -10.07
C LEU A 174 16.35 -13.71 -11.43
N THR A 175 16.98 -14.71 -12.02
CA THR A 175 16.53 -15.44 -13.21
C THR A 175 16.18 -16.88 -12.82
N PRO A 176 15.59 -17.70 -13.70
CA PRO A 176 15.32 -19.10 -13.39
C PRO A 176 16.55 -19.95 -13.06
N THR A 177 17.74 -19.53 -13.54
CA THR A 177 18.96 -20.32 -13.41
C THR A 177 20.07 -19.67 -12.58
N GLU A 178 19.92 -18.39 -12.25
CA GLU A 178 21.00 -17.62 -11.62
C GLU A 178 20.44 -16.51 -10.74
N ALA A 179 21.12 -16.25 -9.63
CA ALA A 179 20.89 -15.09 -8.79
C ALA A 179 22.18 -14.27 -8.64
N ASN A 180 22.11 -12.97 -8.89
CA ASN A 180 23.20 -12.02 -8.72
C ASN A 180 22.89 -11.08 -7.56
N LEU A 181 23.62 -11.23 -6.44
CA LEU A 181 23.53 -10.39 -5.25
C LEU A 181 24.67 -9.38 -5.22
N ALA A 182 24.36 -8.13 -5.51
CA ALA A 182 25.31 -7.02 -5.44
C ALA A 182 25.14 -6.26 -4.12
N VAL A 183 26.21 -6.12 -3.34
CA VAL A 183 26.24 -5.35 -2.08
C VAL A 183 26.77 -3.96 -2.35
N MET A 184 25.91 -2.96 -2.36
CA MET A 184 26.24 -1.55 -2.59
C MET A 184 26.78 -0.89 -1.31
N HIS A 185 26.22 -1.27 -0.15
CA HIS A 185 26.65 -0.81 1.16
C HIS A 185 26.51 -1.92 2.20
N GLY A 186 27.39 -1.93 3.22
CA GLY A 186 27.38 -2.91 4.29
C GLY A 186 28.05 -4.24 3.90
N GLU A 187 27.69 -5.28 4.63
CA GLU A 187 28.12 -6.66 4.43
C GLU A 187 26.96 -7.58 4.78
N VAL A 188 26.79 -8.65 4.03
CA VAL A 188 25.72 -9.61 4.22
C VAL A 188 26.23 -11.03 4.28
N VAL A 189 25.49 -11.88 5.00
CA VAL A 189 25.72 -13.32 5.01
C VAL A 189 24.58 -13.98 4.26
N VAL A 190 24.94 -14.83 3.30
CA VAL A 190 24.02 -15.69 2.56
C VAL A 190 24.15 -17.10 3.13
N GLU A 191 23.06 -17.63 3.62
CA GLU A 191 22.94 -19.02 4.05
C GLU A 191 22.53 -19.86 2.86
N GLU A 192 23.27 -20.87 2.58
CA GLU A 192 23.11 -21.83 1.50
C GLU A 192 22.99 -23.24 2.09
N PRO A 193 22.38 -24.22 1.40
CA PRO A 193 22.35 -25.60 1.89
C PRO A 193 23.74 -26.22 2.12
N SER A 194 24.78 -25.70 1.42
CA SER A 194 26.18 -26.16 1.51
C SER A 194 27.00 -25.44 2.57
N GLY A 195 26.50 -24.34 3.16
CA GLY A 195 27.26 -23.50 4.10
C GLY A 195 26.81 -22.05 4.09
N SER A 196 27.72 -21.13 4.34
CA SER A 196 27.42 -19.71 4.31
C SER A 196 28.50 -18.93 3.56
N THR A 197 28.08 -17.91 2.80
CA THR A 197 28.95 -17.01 2.06
C THR A 197 28.79 -15.59 2.53
N THR A 198 29.90 -14.92 2.84
CA THR A 198 29.90 -13.50 3.20
C THR A 198 30.20 -12.64 1.98
N VAL A 199 29.31 -11.67 1.71
CA VAL A 199 29.46 -10.74 0.60
C VAL A 199 29.61 -9.31 1.15
N SER A 200 30.78 -8.72 0.95
CA SER A 200 31.09 -7.38 1.46
C SER A 200 30.77 -6.31 0.41
N LYS A 201 30.74 -5.05 0.87
CA LYS A 201 30.52 -3.86 0.03
C LYS A 201 31.33 -3.88 -1.27
N ASN A 202 30.69 -3.40 -2.35
CA ASN A 202 31.21 -3.32 -3.72
C ASN A 202 31.55 -4.67 -4.35
N LYS A 203 31.00 -5.77 -3.84
CA LYS A 203 31.12 -7.10 -4.46
C LYS A 203 29.78 -7.58 -4.97
N THR A 204 29.83 -8.48 -5.95
CA THR A 204 28.68 -9.22 -6.46
C THR A 204 28.92 -10.70 -6.31
N ALA A 205 28.01 -11.41 -5.65
CA ALA A 205 27.98 -12.86 -5.59
C ALA A 205 26.99 -13.39 -6.62
N THR A 206 27.41 -14.39 -7.41
CA THR A 206 26.59 -15.08 -8.40
C THR A 206 26.35 -16.52 -7.93
N PHE A 207 25.07 -16.86 -7.74
CA PHE A 207 24.60 -18.17 -7.30
C PHE A 207 23.99 -18.91 -8.48
N ASN A 208 24.36 -20.18 -8.66
CA ASN A 208 23.75 -21.07 -9.66
C ASN A 208 22.51 -21.74 -9.07
N LEU A 209 21.34 -21.49 -9.66
CA LEU A 209 20.05 -22.05 -9.23
C LEU A 209 19.62 -23.25 -10.09
N ALA A 210 20.39 -23.61 -11.13
CA ALA A 210 20.03 -24.65 -12.10
C ALA A 210 20.31 -26.10 -11.63
N GLY A 211 20.54 -26.33 -10.34
CA GLY A 211 20.51 -27.69 -9.77
C GLY A 211 21.83 -28.33 -9.39
N GLN A 212 22.98 -27.72 -9.59
CA GLN A 212 24.22 -28.14 -8.93
C GLN A 212 24.66 -27.08 -7.94
N GLN A 213 24.69 -27.45 -6.67
CA GLN A 213 25.28 -26.60 -5.63
C GLN A 213 26.78 -26.42 -5.93
N SER A 214 27.16 -25.23 -6.29
CA SER A 214 28.53 -24.77 -6.45
C SER A 214 28.75 -23.56 -5.57
N GLU A 215 29.96 -23.40 -5.07
CA GLU A 215 30.34 -22.17 -4.37
C GLU A 215 30.01 -20.96 -5.26
N PRO A 216 29.42 -19.86 -4.72
CA PRO A 216 29.07 -18.70 -5.51
C PRO A 216 30.35 -18.00 -6.03
N ALA A 217 30.31 -17.55 -7.26
CA ALA A 217 31.39 -16.75 -7.84
C ALA A 217 31.32 -15.31 -7.30
N ILE A 218 32.43 -14.84 -6.70
CA ILE A 218 32.50 -13.48 -6.12
C ILE A 218 33.28 -12.55 -7.06
N ALA A 219 32.58 -11.61 -7.69
CA ALA A 219 33.20 -10.50 -8.43
C ALA A 219 33.53 -9.34 -7.47
N LYS A 220 34.69 -8.68 -7.71
CA LYS A 220 35.21 -7.56 -6.89
C LYS A 220 34.65 -6.20 -7.26
N ASN A 221 33.53 -6.18 -7.97
CA ASN A 221 32.85 -4.96 -8.42
C ASN A 221 31.32 -5.16 -8.48
N VAL A 222 30.59 -4.06 -8.46
CA VAL A 222 29.16 -3.99 -8.78
C VAL A 222 29.05 -3.35 -10.16
N THR A 223 28.52 -4.10 -11.12
CA THR A 223 28.23 -3.58 -12.46
C THR A 223 26.95 -2.77 -12.42
N GLU A 224 26.97 -1.56 -12.96
CA GLU A 224 25.81 -0.67 -13.01
C GLU A 224 24.68 -1.28 -13.85
N GLN A 225 23.43 -1.10 -13.37
CA GLN A 225 22.21 -1.59 -14.01
C GLN A 225 21.27 -0.42 -14.32
N PRO A 226 20.37 -0.55 -15.29
CA PRO A 226 19.49 0.54 -15.73
C PRO A 226 18.63 1.19 -14.62
N LEU A 227 18.26 0.42 -13.58
CA LEU A 227 17.45 0.93 -12.48
C LEU A 227 18.27 1.44 -11.29
N ASP A 228 19.59 1.36 -11.31
CA ASP A 228 20.44 1.83 -10.19
C ASP A 228 20.32 3.35 -9.97
N SER A 229 20.08 4.12 -11.04
CA SER A 229 19.84 5.56 -10.92
C SER A 229 18.52 5.86 -10.20
N TRP A 230 17.44 5.15 -10.54
CA TRP A 230 16.15 5.27 -9.85
C TRP A 230 16.25 4.90 -8.37
N ASP A 231 16.91 3.81 -8.05
CA ASP A 231 17.15 3.37 -6.68
C ASP A 231 17.96 4.41 -5.89
N LYS A 232 19.03 4.94 -6.46
CA LYS A 232 19.87 5.99 -5.86
C LYS A 232 19.07 7.26 -5.59
N ASP A 233 18.25 7.71 -6.54
CA ASP A 233 17.40 8.89 -6.39
C ASP A 233 16.35 8.69 -5.28
N ALA A 234 15.77 7.50 -5.17
CA ALA A 234 14.85 7.15 -4.10
C ALA A 234 15.54 7.14 -2.71
N VAL A 235 16.74 6.54 -2.60
CA VAL A 235 17.53 6.61 -1.36
C VAL A 235 17.84 8.06 -0.98
N GLN A 236 18.23 8.89 -1.94
CA GLN A 236 18.52 10.30 -1.70
C GLN A 236 17.26 11.07 -1.27
N TYR A 237 16.10 10.79 -1.88
CA TYR A 237 14.83 11.36 -1.48
C TYR A 237 14.53 11.06 -0.01
N HIS A 238 14.58 9.79 0.40
CA HIS A 238 14.34 9.41 1.78
C HIS A 238 15.31 10.09 2.76
N LYS A 239 16.59 10.18 2.42
CA LYS A 239 17.58 10.90 3.23
C LYS A 239 17.29 12.40 3.36
N SER A 240 16.85 13.04 2.28
CA SER A 240 16.60 14.49 2.25
C SER A 240 15.38 14.91 3.06
N PHE A 241 14.41 14.03 3.23
CA PHE A 241 13.15 14.34 3.90
C PHE A 241 12.89 13.57 5.20
N ALA A 242 13.91 12.88 5.75
CA ALA A 242 13.82 12.05 6.94
C ALA A 242 13.57 12.80 8.26
N ASN A 243 13.62 14.13 8.28
CA ASN A 243 13.45 14.93 9.50
C ASN A 243 12.01 14.89 10.03
N ALA A 244 11.77 14.02 11.00
CA ALA A 244 10.45 13.70 11.53
C ALA A 244 10.00 14.53 12.75
N THR A 245 10.81 15.50 13.21
CA THR A 245 10.59 16.21 14.49
C THR A 245 9.26 16.96 14.60
N SER A 246 8.62 17.25 13.47
CA SER A 246 7.35 18.02 13.41
C SER A 246 6.09 17.17 13.54
N PHE A 247 6.18 15.83 13.51
CA PHE A 247 5.01 14.94 13.40
C PHE A 247 4.57 14.30 14.73
N GLY A 248 5.02 14.87 15.85
CA GLY A 248 4.63 14.41 17.19
C GLY A 248 5.18 13.00 17.51
N ASN A 249 4.49 12.30 18.40
CA ASN A 249 4.85 10.95 18.80
C ASN A 249 4.20 9.90 17.91
N SER A 250 4.29 10.04 16.58
CA SER A 250 3.84 8.99 15.67
C SER A 250 4.59 7.70 16.02
N PRO A 251 3.89 6.56 16.20
CA PRO A 251 4.53 5.29 16.55
C PRO A 251 5.44 4.75 15.44
N TYR A 252 5.29 5.26 14.22
CA TYR A 252 6.03 4.85 13.03
C TYR A 252 6.46 6.05 12.22
N SER A 253 7.58 5.90 11.48
CA SER A 253 8.17 6.97 10.68
C SER A 253 7.88 6.88 9.18
N TYR A 254 7.37 5.76 8.68
CA TYR A 254 7.06 5.60 7.26
C TYR A 254 5.93 6.54 6.79
N GLY A 255 6.07 7.08 5.58
CA GLY A 255 5.17 8.09 5.03
C GLY A 255 5.45 9.53 5.46
N ILE A 256 6.31 9.76 6.46
CA ILE A 256 6.66 11.10 6.94
C ILE A 256 7.49 11.86 5.92
N ASN A 257 8.36 11.17 5.19
CA ASN A 257 9.16 11.78 4.12
C ASN A 257 8.27 12.46 3.07
N ASP A 258 7.19 11.81 2.68
CA ASP A 258 6.23 12.37 1.74
C ASP A 258 5.47 13.56 2.34
N MET A 259 5.11 13.51 3.61
CA MET A 259 4.49 14.67 4.27
C MET A 259 5.43 15.87 4.30
N ASN A 260 6.74 15.67 4.54
CA ASN A 260 7.74 16.74 4.51
C ASN A 260 7.91 17.36 3.11
N TYR A 261 7.78 16.56 2.06
CA TYR A 261 7.95 17.03 0.68
C TYR A 261 6.68 17.69 0.13
N TYR A 262 5.50 17.09 0.38
CA TYR A 262 4.24 17.52 -0.23
C TYR A 262 3.41 18.52 0.60
N GLY A 263 3.86 18.88 1.80
CA GLY A 263 3.12 19.79 2.66
C GLY A 263 3.98 20.43 3.74
N SER A 264 3.33 21.19 4.61
CA SER A 264 3.98 21.84 5.75
C SER A 264 3.00 22.10 6.88
N PHE A 265 3.54 22.27 8.09
CA PHE A 265 2.76 22.79 9.22
C PHE A 265 2.50 24.29 9.07
N ILE A 266 1.29 24.67 9.39
CA ILE A 266 0.84 26.07 9.48
C ILE A 266 0.21 26.32 10.84
N ASN A 267 0.25 27.56 11.31
CA ASN A 267 -0.51 27.99 12.48
C ASN A 267 -1.79 28.67 12.00
N ALA A 268 -2.93 27.98 12.17
CA ALA A 268 -4.23 28.48 11.79
C ALA A 268 -4.91 29.15 13.00
N SER A 269 -5.34 30.40 12.83
CA SER A 269 -6.01 31.15 13.89
C SER A 269 -7.25 30.41 14.41
N GLY A 270 -7.34 30.20 15.70
CA GLY A 270 -8.43 29.46 16.33
C GLY A 270 -8.36 27.94 16.23
N CYS A 271 -7.44 27.38 15.43
CA CYS A 271 -7.30 25.94 15.21
C CYS A 271 -5.93 25.38 15.62
N GLY A 272 -4.96 26.26 15.91
CA GLY A 272 -3.61 25.87 16.30
C GLY A 272 -2.75 25.38 15.13
N SER A 273 -1.71 24.61 15.47
CA SER A 273 -0.79 24.03 14.50
C SER A 273 -1.43 22.84 13.80
N MET A 274 -1.44 22.85 12.46
CA MET A 274 -1.92 21.76 11.62
C MET A 274 -1.06 21.62 10.38
N TRP A 275 -0.88 20.38 9.93
CA TRP A 275 -0.20 20.10 8.67
C TRP A 275 -1.19 20.22 7.49
N ARG A 276 -0.75 20.86 6.41
CA ARG A 276 -1.54 20.96 5.17
C ARG A 276 -0.72 20.53 3.97
N PRO A 277 -1.31 19.76 3.04
CA PRO A 277 -0.67 19.51 1.75
C PRO A 277 -0.64 20.77 0.90
N TYR A 278 0.39 20.89 0.10
CA TYR A 278 0.48 21.93 -0.94
C TYR A 278 -0.59 21.71 -2.02
N PHE A 279 -0.87 22.74 -2.81
CA PHE A 279 -1.86 22.74 -3.89
C PHE A 279 -3.29 22.42 -3.43
N THR A 280 -3.69 22.89 -2.26
CA THR A 280 -5.05 22.80 -1.75
C THR A 280 -5.67 24.19 -1.54
N SER A 281 -6.99 24.30 -1.77
CA SER A 281 -7.79 25.45 -1.39
C SER A 281 -8.58 25.18 -0.10
N ALA A 282 -9.35 26.16 0.37
CA ALA A 282 -10.23 25.98 1.52
C ALA A 282 -11.38 24.98 1.25
N SER A 283 -11.72 24.75 -0.03
CA SER A 283 -12.75 23.79 -0.45
C SER A 283 -12.24 22.38 -0.72
N TRP A 284 -10.91 22.16 -0.64
CA TRP A 284 -10.36 20.81 -0.80
C TRP A 284 -10.79 19.90 0.34
N ASP A 285 -11.12 18.65 0.00
CA ASP A 285 -11.56 17.62 0.94
C ASP A 285 -10.57 16.46 0.97
N PRO A 286 -10.01 16.08 2.13
CA PRO A 286 -9.10 14.95 2.26
C PRO A 286 -9.73 13.61 1.89
N PHE A 287 -11.07 13.48 2.01
CA PHE A 287 -11.82 12.27 1.71
C PHE A 287 -12.56 12.34 0.37
N GLY A 288 -12.40 13.42 -0.38
CA GLY A 288 -13.08 13.64 -1.65
C GLY A 288 -12.69 12.62 -2.75
N SER A 289 -11.54 11.98 -2.63
CA SER A 289 -11.04 10.94 -3.56
C SER A 289 -10.22 9.90 -2.83
N GLY A 290 -10.35 8.62 -3.24
CA GLY A 290 -9.62 7.50 -2.66
C GLY A 290 -10.16 6.16 -3.12
N ALA A 291 -9.90 5.13 -2.34
CA ALA A 291 -10.46 3.80 -2.57
C ALA A 291 -10.71 3.07 -1.26
N TRP A 292 -11.67 2.16 -1.27
CA TRP A 292 -11.87 1.16 -0.23
C TRP A 292 -11.19 -0.14 -0.65
N ALA A 293 -10.20 -0.58 0.09
CA ALA A 293 -9.49 -1.84 -0.13
C ALA A 293 -9.97 -2.87 0.88
N TYR A 294 -10.49 -4.00 0.41
CA TYR A 294 -10.92 -5.10 1.26
C TYR A 294 -9.74 -5.96 1.69
N TYR A 295 -9.71 -6.30 2.97
CA TYR A 295 -8.75 -7.26 3.57
C TYR A 295 -9.51 -8.35 4.31
N PRO A 296 -9.25 -9.64 4.06
CA PRO A 296 -9.86 -10.73 4.80
C PRO A 296 -9.67 -10.55 6.31
N ASN A 297 -10.73 -10.79 7.09
CA ASN A 297 -10.74 -10.67 8.56
C ASN A 297 -10.55 -9.25 9.14
N ALA A 298 -10.37 -8.22 8.29
CA ALA A 298 -10.26 -6.82 8.72
C ALA A 298 -11.33 -5.92 8.08
N GLY A 299 -11.97 -6.37 6.99
CA GLY A 299 -12.95 -5.58 6.26
C GLY A 299 -12.29 -4.55 5.33
N TYR A 300 -12.96 -3.42 5.13
CA TYR A 300 -12.48 -2.38 4.24
C TYR A 300 -11.59 -1.38 4.98
N SER A 301 -10.45 -1.05 4.35
CA SER A 301 -9.52 0.00 4.75
C SER A 301 -9.56 1.13 3.73
N TRP A 302 -9.55 2.38 4.18
CA TRP A 302 -9.47 3.53 3.30
C TRP A 302 -8.05 3.72 2.77
N VAL A 303 -7.93 3.95 1.46
CA VAL A 303 -6.66 4.18 0.77
C VAL A 303 -6.71 5.53 0.08
N SER A 304 -5.82 6.42 0.49
CA SER A 304 -5.67 7.74 -0.10
C SER A 304 -4.84 7.66 -1.39
N PRO A 305 -5.22 8.37 -2.47
CA PRO A 305 -4.46 8.40 -3.72
C PRO A 305 -3.28 9.37 -3.68
N TYR A 306 -3.22 10.22 -2.65
CA TYR A 306 -2.19 11.25 -2.57
C TYR A 306 -0.84 10.64 -2.15
N PRO A 307 0.30 11.09 -2.72
CA PRO A 307 1.61 10.50 -2.42
C PRO A 307 1.97 10.55 -0.92
N TRP A 308 1.53 11.55 -0.18
CA TRP A 308 1.69 11.71 1.27
C TRP A 308 0.60 10.99 2.10
N GLY A 309 -0.34 10.34 1.47
CA GLY A 309 -1.61 9.87 2.05
C GLY A 309 -1.51 8.58 2.87
N TRP A 310 -0.41 8.33 3.57
CA TRP A 310 -0.27 7.20 4.49
C TRP A 310 -0.54 7.61 5.93
N THR A 311 0.40 8.32 6.53
CA THR A 311 0.34 8.70 7.95
C THR A 311 -0.95 9.43 8.32
N PRO A 312 -1.43 10.44 7.55
CA PRO A 312 -2.64 11.18 7.93
C PRO A 312 -3.94 10.38 7.90
N TYR A 313 -3.94 9.19 7.32
CA TYR A 313 -5.11 8.30 7.28
C TYR A 313 -4.97 7.06 8.18
N HIS A 314 -3.82 6.91 8.87
CA HIS A 314 -3.60 5.86 9.86
C HIS A 314 -3.28 6.40 11.25
N TYR A 315 -3.05 7.70 11.38
CA TYR A 315 -2.69 8.35 12.65
C TYR A 315 -3.16 9.82 12.66
N GLY A 316 -3.45 10.36 13.83
CA GLY A 316 -3.87 11.75 13.97
C GLY A 316 -5.33 12.00 13.60
N SER A 317 -5.66 13.24 13.29
CA SER A 317 -7.03 13.64 12.93
C SER A 317 -7.05 14.76 11.88
N TRP A 318 -8.06 14.75 11.01
CA TRP A 318 -8.36 15.82 10.10
C TRP A 318 -9.34 16.78 10.73
N ASN A 319 -9.00 18.09 10.78
CA ASN A 319 -9.80 19.14 11.35
C ASN A 319 -10.05 20.24 10.31
N TYR A 320 -11.29 20.72 10.24
CA TYR A 320 -11.64 21.82 9.38
C TYR A 320 -11.47 23.15 10.11
N CYS A 321 -10.74 24.09 9.53
CA CYS A 321 -10.50 25.42 10.05
C CYS A 321 -11.13 26.46 9.14
N GLN A 322 -12.03 27.28 9.67
CA GLN A 322 -12.74 28.28 8.90
C GLN A 322 -11.77 29.25 8.24
N GLY A 323 -11.97 29.52 6.94
CA GLY A 323 -11.08 30.39 6.13
C GLY A 323 -9.79 29.73 5.67
N VAL A 324 -9.39 28.59 6.27
CA VAL A 324 -8.17 27.85 5.93
C VAL A 324 -8.50 26.54 5.19
N GLY A 325 -9.55 25.84 5.62
CA GLY A 325 -9.91 24.52 5.12
C GLY A 325 -9.37 23.39 6.00
N TRP A 326 -9.26 22.19 5.43
CA TRP A 326 -8.79 21.01 6.14
C TRP A 326 -7.28 21.04 6.43
N GLY A 327 -6.94 20.66 7.65
CA GLY A 327 -5.58 20.39 8.10
C GLY A 327 -5.53 19.17 8.99
N TRP A 328 -4.42 18.49 8.99
CA TRP A 328 -4.17 17.31 9.81
C TRP A 328 -3.38 17.66 11.07
N GLN A 329 -3.77 17.05 12.19
CA GLN A 329 -3.09 17.20 13.49
C GLN A 329 -2.63 15.83 13.98
N PRO A 330 -1.37 15.68 14.43
CA PRO A 330 -0.86 14.43 15.01
C PRO A 330 -1.54 14.14 16.34
N GLY A 331 -1.68 12.86 16.69
CA GLY A 331 -2.21 12.41 17.98
C GLY A 331 -3.09 11.17 17.87
N GLY A 332 -3.54 10.65 19.02
CA GLY A 332 -4.36 9.44 19.07
C GLY A 332 -3.57 8.15 18.88
N ASN A 333 -4.25 7.11 18.44
CA ASN A 333 -3.71 5.78 18.26
C ASN A 333 -3.47 5.45 16.78
N TRP A 334 -2.55 4.55 16.51
CA TRP A 334 -2.37 3.97 15.20
C TRP A 334 -3.55 3.04 14.86
N LEU A 335 -4.17 3.24 13.70
CA LEU A 335 -5.41 2.56 13.30
C LEU A 335 -5.17 1.26 12.49
N GLY A 336 -3.98 1.07 11.95
CA GLY A 336 -3.70 -0.11 11.11
C GLY A 336 -4.69 -0.25 9.96
N LEU A 337 -5.15 -1.48 9.71
CA LEU A 337 -6.19 -1.75 8.69
C LEU A 337 -7.58 -1.20 9.06
N ALA A 338 -7.85 -0.95 10.35
CA ALA A 338 -9.15 -0.47 10.82
C ALA A 338 -9.34 1.05 10.64
N ASN A 339 -8.65 1.68 9.70
CA ASN A 339 -8.69 3.11 9.46
C ASN A 339 -10.03 3.62 8.87
N ASN A 340 -10.97 2.72 8.57
CA ASN A 340 -12.34 3.07 8.20
C ASN A 340 -13.10 3.79 9.34
N SER A 341 -12.81 3.47 10.60
CA SER A 341 -13.40 4.17 11.76
C SER A 341 -13.02 5.64 11.82
N PHE A 342 -11.86 5.98 11.28
CA PHE A 342 -11.36 7.35 11.16
C PHE A 342 -12.22 8.21 10.21
N VAL A 343 -12.73 7.63 9.12
CA VAL A 343 -13.63 8.30 8.16
C VAL A 343 -15.00 8.54 8.79
N ASN A 344 -15.47 7.60 9.61
CA ASN A 344 -16.79 7.64 10.23
C ASN A 344 -16.86 8.50 11.51
N SER A 345 -15.75 8.58 12.25
CA SER A 345 -15.69 9.23 13.57
C SER A 345 -15.27 10.70 13.54
N ALA A 346 -15.10 11.27 12.38
CA ALA A 346 -14.79 12.69 12.31
C ALA A 346 -15.95 13.47 12.90
N GLY A 347 -15.76 13.76 14.17
CA GLY A 347 -16.65 14.56 14.96
C GLY A 347 -17.06 15.82 14.19
N THR A 348 -18.28 16.16 14.33
CA THR A 348 -18.88 17.44 14.03
C THR A 348 -18.08 18.56 14.67
N THR A 349 -16.93 18.91 14.10
CA THR A 349 -16.39 20.26 14.31
C THR A 349 -17.38 21.21 13.65
N ALA A 350 -17.99 22.05 14.46
CA ALA A 350 -18.93 23.07 14.01
C ALA A 350 -18.37 23.79 12.77
N GLY A 351 -19.01 23.62 11.61
CA GLY A 351 -18.56 24.20 10.35
C GLY A 351 -18.31 23.24 9.20
N ALA A 352 -18.19 21.93 9.45
CA ALA A 352 -18.01 20.91 8.40
C ALA A 352 -19.34 20.38 7.83
N SER A 353 -20.44 21.14 7.99
CA SER A 353 -21.74 20.78 7.42
C SER A 353 -21.66 20.84 5.89
N GLY A 354 -21.75 19.67 5.26
CA GLY A 354 -21.83 19.49 3.81
C GLY A 354 -20.79 18.58 3.19
N ILE A 355 -19.84 18.02 3.94
CA ILE A 355 -18.86 17.06 3.37
C ILE A 355 -19.45 15.67 3.46
N ASN A 356 -19.73 15.12 2.27
CA ASN A 356 -20.18 13.74 2.15
C ASN A 356 -18.96 12.81 2.24
N ARG A 357 -18.74 12.22 3.40
CA ARG A 357 -17.66 11.25 3.59
C ARG A 357 -18.07 9.92 2.99
N PRO A 358 -17.21 9.30 2.20
CA PRO A 358 -17.50 8.00 1.64
C PRO A 358 -17.60 6.97 2.77
N HIS A 359 -18.61 6.10 2.70
CA HIS A 359 -18.76 4.96 3.59
C HIS A 359 -18.15 3.72 2.94
N PRO A 360 -17.57 2.79 3.71
CA PRO A 360 -17.11 1.51 3.18
C PRO A 360 -18.32 0.71 2.67
N PRO A 361 -18.10 -0.17 1.66
CA PRO A 361 -19.11 -1.14 1.30
C PRO A 361 -19.54 -1.98 2.50
N THR A 362 -20.83 -2.32 2.58
CA THR A 362 -21.42 -3.01 3.73
C THR A 362 -21.15 -4.50 3.78
N ARG A 363 -20.66 -5.10 2.70
CA ARG A 363 -20.35 -6.53 2.58
C ARG A 363 -18.99 -6.77 1.91
N ALA A 364 -18.41 -7.93 2.14
CA ALA A 364 -17.24 -8.38 1.41
C ALA A 364 -17.51 -8.46 -0.10
N PRO A 365 -16.49 -8.28 -0.97
CA PRO A 365 -16.65 -8.38 -2.40
C PRO A 365 -16.96 -9.81 -2.80
N THR A 366 -17.93 -10.00 -3.70
CA THR A 366 -18.22 -11.31 -4.30
C THR A 366 -17.10 -11.75 -5.25
N ALA A 367 -17.13 -13.01 -5.74
CA ALA A 367 -16.11 -13.53 -6.65
C ALA A 367 -15.88 -12.67 -7.91
N PHE A 368 -16.89 -11.94 -8.37
CA PHE A 368 -16.87 -11.15 -9.60
C PHE A 368 -16.61 -9.64 -9.38
N GLU A 369 -16.60 -9.18 -8.12
CA GLU A 369 -16.36 -7.77 -7.80
C GLU A 369 -14.88 -7.54 -7.48
N SER A 370 -14.36 -6.34 -7.79
CA SER A 370 -13.04 -5.93 -7.36
C SER A 370 -12.99 -5.78 -5.83
N SER A 371 -11.90 -6.20 -5.22
CA SER A 371 -11.64 -5.96 -3.82
C SER A 371 -11.06 -4.56 -3.54
N LEU A 372 -10.85 -3.77 -4.60
CA LEU A 372 -10.49 -2.35 -4.54
C LEU A 372 -11.63 -1.52 -5.17
N VAL A 373 -12.35 -0.77 -4.34
CA VAL A 373 -13.52 0.02 -4.76
C VAL A 373 -13.13 1.50 -4.82
N PRO A 374 -12.94 2.09 -6.01
CA PRO A 374 -12.54 3.48 -6.16
C PRO A 374 -13.67 4.44 -5.81
N VAL A 375 -13.31 5.57 -5.17
CA VAL A 375 -14.19 6.67 -4.84
C VAL A 375 -13.66 7.94 -5.52
N ASN A 376 -14.37 8.46 -6.49
CA ASN A 376 -14.09 9.73 -7.20
C ASN A 376 -12.66 9.88 -7.75
N LEU A 377 -11.91 8.81 -7.94
CA LEU A 377 -10.52 8.89 -8.43
C LEU A 377 -10.41 9.55 -9.81
N LYS A 378 -11.45 9.41 -10.67
CA LYS A 378 -11.48 10.02 -12.01
C LYS A 378 -11.58 11.55 -12.00
N ALA A 379 -12.14 12.12 -10.93
CA ALA A 379 -12.32 13.55 -10.78
C ALA A 379 -11.09 14.25 -10.18
N LEU A 380 -10.05 13.48 -9.84
CA LEU A 380 -8.87 14.03 -9.18
C LEU A 380 -8.07 14.92 -10.16
N PRO A 381 -7.90 16.21 -9.86
CA PRO A 381 -7.05 17.05 -10.69
C PRO A 381 -5.59 16.65 -10.48
N ALA A 382 -4.93 16.19 -11.55
CA ALA A 382 -3.52 15.81 -11.50
C ALA A 382 -2.65 16.99 -11.94
N SER A 383 -1.54 17.22 -11.24
CA SER A 383 -0.42 17.97 -11.76
C SER A 383 0.37 17.05 -12.70
N SER A 384 0.66 17.48 -13.91
CA SER A 384 1.30 16.63 -14.92
C SER A 384 2.31 17.41 -15.75
N LEU A 385 3.29 16.71 -16.30
CA LEU A 385 4.14 17.26 -17.35
C LEU A 385 3.29 17.50 -18.60
N SER A 386 3.45 18.65 -19.24
CA SER A 386 2.88 18.90 -20.55
C SER A 386 3.84 18.45 -21.63
N THR A 387 3.35 18.39 -22.88
CA THR A 387 4.10 17.93 -24.07
C THR A 387 5.34 18.77 -24.44
N HIS A 388 5.71 19.76 -23.65
CA HIS A 388 6.83 20.68 -23.91
C HIS A 388 7.75 20.85 -22.68
N ASP A 389 8.03 19.76 -21.99
CA ASP A 389 8.90 19.78 -20.80
C ASP A 389 8.48 20.78 -19.70
N THR A 390 7.20 21.11 -19.68
CA THR A 390 6.62 22.00 -18.70
C THR A 390 5.75 21.25 -17.72
N PHE A 391 6.11 21.31 -16.44
CA PHE A 391 5.30 20.73 -15.37
C PHE A 391 4.20 21.72 -14.95
N VAL A 392 2.96 21.27 -14.94
CA VAL A 392 1.79 22.07 -14.59
C VAL A 392 1.24 21.65 -13.24
N PHE A 393 1.29 22.55 -12.26
CA PHE A 393 0.67 22.37 -10.96
C PHE A 393 -0.78 22.85 -10.98
N ARG A 394 -1.71 22.00 -10.57
CA ARG A 394 -3.14 22.32 -10.54
C ARG A 394 -3.60 22.59 -9.11
N SER A 395 -4.49 23.56 -8.96
CA SER A 395 -5.21 23.82 -7.72
C SER A 395 -6.01 22.56 -7.31
N ASN A 396 -6.05 22.28 -6.01
CA ASN A 396 -6.72 21.12 -5.42
C ASN A 396 -6.19 19.74 -5.85
N SER A 397 -4.99 19.67 -6.48
CA SER A 397 -4.32 18.38 -6.75
C SER A 397 -3.75 17.74 -5.48
N ALA A 398 -3.54 18.53 -4.41
CA ALA A 398 -2.90 18.10 -3.17
C ALA A 398 -1.57 17.34 -3.41
N GLY A 399 -0.85 17.73 -4.48
CA GLY A 399 0.40 17.08 -4.89
C GLY A 399 0.23 15.82 -5.73
N PHE A 400 -1.00 15.41 -6.06
CA PHE A 400 -1.23 14.27 -6.95
C PHE A 400 -0.63 14.53 -8.34
N GLY A 401 0.13 13.55 -8.85
CA GLY A 401 0.86 13.67 -10.13
C GLY A 401 2.20 14.40 -10.04
N VAL A 402 2.59 14.95 -8.89
CA VAL A 402 3.92 15.50 -8.65
C VAL A 402 4.90 14.38 -8.32
N PRO A 403 5.97 14.16 -9.11
CA PRO A 403 6.95 13.13 -8.81
C PRO A 403 7.74 13.43 -7.53
N ARG A 404 8.09 12.39 -6.78
CA ARG A 404 8.89 12.50 -5.56
C ARG A 404 10.26 13.12 -5.82
N GLY A 405 10.61 14.14 -5.05
CA GLY A 405 11.95 14.73 -5.03
C GLY A 405 12.43 15.36 -6.32
N SER A 406 11.66 15.30 -7.42
CA SER A 406 12.06 15.79 -8.74
C SER A 406 12.07 17.33 -8.84
N LEU A 407 11.29 17.99 -7.97
CA LEU A 407 11.11 19.44 -8.00
C LEU A 407 11.42 20.04 -6.64
N GLY A 408 12.25 21.06 -6.62
CA GLY A 408 12.47 21.85 -5.40
C GLY A 408 11.36 22.88 -5.16
N LYS A 409 11.22 23.33 -3.91
CA LYS A 409 10.38 24.50 -3.56
C LYS A 409 8.88 24.36 -3.92
N LEU A 410 8.27 23.19 -3.70
CA LEU A 410 6.84 22.99 -3.96
C LEU A 410 5.95 24.04 -3.30
N ASN A 411 6.34 24.56 -2.13
CA ASN A 411 5.63 25.66 -1.46
C ASN A 411 5.51 26.92 -2.35
N GLY A 412 6.59 27.30 -3.03
CA GLY A 412 6.59 28.45 -3.95
C GLY A 412 5.60 28.25 -5.09
N PHE A 413 5.60 27.08 -5.72
CA PHE A 413 4.64 26.75 -6.78
C PHE A 413 3.20 26.66 -6.27
N SER A 414 3.00 26.15 -5.05
CA SER A 414 1.68 26.11 -4.41
C SER A 414 1.11 27.53 -4.21
N ASN A 415 1.92 28.47 -3.75
CA ASN A 415 1.52 29.86 -3.59
C ASN A 415 1.15 30.50 -4.93
N GLN A 416 1.93 30.27 -5.99
CA GLN A 416 1.61 30.75 -7.33
C GLN A 416 0.29 30.12 -7.84
N ALA A 417 0.10 28.81 -7.67
CA ALA A 417 -1.13 28.13 -8.07
C ALA A 417 -2.35 28.67 -7.31
N SER A 418 -2.19 29.02 -6.03
CA SER A 418 -3.27 29.63 -5.23
C SER A 418 -3.64 31.03 -5.71
N GLN A 419 -2.67 31.83 -6.18
CA GLN A 419 -2.88 33.19 -6.64
C GLN A 419 -3.41 33.26 -8.08
N HIS A 420 -2.95 32.36 -8.94
CA HIS A 420 -3.18 32.43 -10.40
C HIS A 420 -3.98 31.25 -10.97
N GLY A 421 -4.48 30.37 -10.11
CA GLY A 421 -5.20 29.15 -10.50
C GLY A 421 -4.30 28.00 -10.97
N MET A 422 -3.08 28.31 -11.44
CA MET A 422 -2.06 27.33 -11.80
C MET A 422 -0.66 27.92 -11.63
N ALA A 423 0.34 27.04 -11.53
CA ALA A 423 1.76 27.39 -11.62
C ALA A 423 2.44 26.46 -12.62
N THR A 424 3.49 26.92 -13.28
CA THR A 424 4.25 26.14 -14.25
C THR A 424 5.74 26.27 -13.99
N THR A 425 6.49 25.21 -14.31
CA THR A 425 7.94 25.25 -14.32
C THR A 425 8.47 24.41 -15.48
N SER A 426 9.58 24.83 -16.07
CA SER A 426 10.30 23.98 -17.03
C SER A 426 11.11 22.96 -16.28
N VAL A 427 11.04 21.70 -16.73
CA VAL A 427 11.85 20.59 -16.20
C VAL A 427 12.99 20.35 -17.15
N VAL A 428 14.23 20.54 -16.66
CA VAL A 428 15.41 20.20 -17.44
C VAL A 428 15.77 18.76 -17.13
N TYR A 429 15.54 17.87 -18.10
CA TYR A 429 15.90 16.46 -17.99
C TYR A 429 17.42 16.30 -18.13
N GLY A 430 18.11 15.91 -17.05
CA GLY A 430 19.46 15.32 -17.16
C GLY A 430 19.35 13.94 -17.78
N GLY A 431 20.17 13.60 -18.76
CA GLY A 431 20.04 12.44 -19.67
C GLY A 431 19.88 11.01 -19.04
N ALA A 432 19.94 10.86 -17.72
CA ALA A 432 19.64 9.59 -17.02
C ALA A 432 18.19 9.54 -16.43
N ARG A 433 17.48 10.66 -16.39
CA ARG A 433 16.13 10.76 -15.82
C ARG A 433 15.01 10.36 -16.78
N GLY A 434 15.25 10.34 -18.08
CA GLY A 434 14.25 10.08 -19.12
C GLY A 434 13.54 8.72 -19.01
N ALA A 435 14.20 7.70 -18.46
CA ALA A 435 13.57 6.38 -18.30
C ALA A 435 12.60 6.32 -17.11
N ALA A 436 12.91 7.03 -16.00
CA ALA A 436 12.05 7.07 -14.82
C ALA A 436 10.82 7.99 -15.03
N GLU A 437 10.95 9.01 -15.89
CA GLU A 437 9.89 9.98 -16.18
C GLU A 437 8.94 9.53 -17.28
N ALA A 438 9.40 8.74 -18.25
CA ALA A 438 8.51 8.04 -19.20
C ALA A 438 7.55 7.08 -18.48
N GLY A 439 7.94 6.55 -17.29
CA GLY A 439 7.08 5.81 -16.40
C GLY A 439 6.04 6.70 -15.66
N ALA A 440 6.38 7.98 -15.37
CA ALA A 440 5.48 8.91 -14.68
C ALA A 440 4.35 9.42 -15.59
N GLU A 441 4.62 9.66 -16.87
CA GLU A 441 3.59 10.01 -17.85
C GLU A 441 2.58 8.85 -18.03
N ARG A 442 3.06 7.62 -18.06
CA ARG A 442 2.20 6.43 -18.12
C ARG A 442 1.42 6.19 -16.83
N GLY A 443 1.99 6.53 -15.66
CA GLY A 443 1.32 6.43 -14.37
C GLY A 443 0.14 7.39 -14.20
N ALA A 444 0.22 8.61 -14.72
CA ALA A 444 -0.90 9.56 -14.75
C ALA A 444 -2.00 9.11 -15.75
N ALA A 445 -1.61 8.47 -16.86
CA ALA A 445 -2.54 7.87 -17.80
C ALA A 445 -3.21 6.61 -17.24
N THR A 446 -2.52 5.82 -16.39
CA THR A 446 -3.08 4.60 -15.81
C THR A 446 -4.06 4.84 -14.66
N ALA A 447 -4.03 5.97 -13.96
CA ALA A 447 -5.13 6.35 -13.06
C ALA A 447 -6.44 6.58 -13.87
N GLY A 448 -6.33 7.04 -15.13
CA GLY A 448 -7.43 7.06 -16.11
C GLY A 448 -7.75 5.69 -16.75
N ALA A 449 -6.75 4.85 -16.96
CA ALA A 449 -6.90 3.53 -17.58
C ALA A 449 -7.43 2.46 -16.61
N TYR A 450 -7.31 2.67 -15.30
CA TYR A 450 -7.86 1.76 -14.29
C TYR A 450 -9.36 1.55 -14.41
N SER A 451 -10.08 2.54 -14.97
CA SER A 451 -11.50 2.42 -15.23
C SER A 451 -11.84 1.92 -16.65
N ALA A 452 -10.85 1.90 -17.56
CA ALA A 452 -11.06 1.39 -18.91
C ALA A 452 -10.81 -0.13 -19.01
N SER A 453 -9.82 -0.67 -18.26
CA SER A 453 -9.51 -2.10 -18.28
C SER A 453 -10.58 -2.96 -17.59
N SER A 454 -11.23 -2.45 -16.52
CA SER A 454 -12.34 -3.15 -15.89
C SER A 454 -13.62 -3.15 -16.74
N ARG A 455 -13.78 -2.15 -17.64
CA ARG A 455 -14.88 -2.13 -18.63
C ARG A 455 -14.58 -2.94 -19.90
N ALA A 456 -13.33 -3.01 -20.32
CA ALA A 456 -12.95 -3.82 -21.48
C ALA A 456 -13.11 -5.33 -21.19
N ASN A 457 -12.78 -5.79 -19.98
CA ASN A 457 -13.00 -7.19 -19.59
C ASN A 457 -14.49 -7.54 -19.40
N SER A 458 -15.35 -6.59 -18.97
CA SER A 458 -16.78 -6.86 -18.89
C SER A 458 -17.47 -6.86 -20.26
N ASN A 459 -16.99 -6.08 -21.24
CA ASN A 459 -17.52 -6.08 -22.59
C ASN A 459 -16.99 -7.24 -23.46
N ALA A 460 -15.78 -7.74 -23.21
CA ALA A 460 -15.26 -8.92 -23.89
C ALA A 460 -15.98 -10.22 -23.47
N ALA A 461 -16.46 -10.28 -22.23
CA ALA A 461 -17.26 -11.41 -21.74
C ALA A 461 -18.70 -11.41 -22.27
N GLN A 462 -19.25 -10.24 -22.69
CA GLN A 462 -20.60 -10.15 -23.28
C GLN A 462 -20.63 -10.31 -24.79
N SER A 463 -19.52 -10.07 -25.52
CA SER A 463 -19.47 -10.23 -26.97
C SER A 463 -19.13 -11.67 -27.42
N SER A 464 -18.75 -12.57 -26.53
CA SER A 464 -18.46 -13.98 -26.86
C SER A 464 -19.66 -14.94 -26.72
N MET A 465 -20.84 -14.45 -26.32
CA MET A 465 -22.04 -15.28 -26.14
C MET A 465 -23.13 -15.08 -27.23
N SER A 466 -22.90 -14.33 -28.32
CA SER A 466 -23.94 -14.05 -29.31
C SER A 466 -23.62 -14.47 -30.76
N SER A 467 -22.71 -15.43 -31.01
CA SER A 467 -22.46 -15.98 -32.32
C SER A 467 -22.30 -17.50 -32.33
N ALA A 468 -23.36 -18.19 -31.92
CA ALA A 468 -23.56 -19.59 -32.24
C ALA A 468 -24.99 -19.75 -32.79
N GLY A 469 -25.15 -19.65 -34.10
CA GLY A 469 -26.43 -19.85 -34.76
C GLY A 469 -26.28 -19.89 -36.26
N MET A 470 -26.20 -21.10 -36.77
CA MET A 470 -26.62 -21.59 -38.09
C MET A 470 -26.16 -20.89 -39.37
N SER A 471 -25.47 -21.60 -40.24
CA SER A 471 -25.87 -21.68 -41.65
C SER A 471 -25.30 -22.89 -42.38
N HIS A 472 -26.19 -23.40 -43.21
CA HIS A 472 -26.15 -24.58 -44.06
C HIS A 472 -25.11 -24.51 -45.20
N ALA A 473 -24.78 -25.71 -45.66
CA ALA A 473 -23.93 -26.09 -46.77
C ALA A 473 -24.34 -25.52 -48.13
N SER A 474 -23.39 -25.33 -49.01
CA SER A 474 -23.42 -25.67 -50.43
C SER A 474 -22.03 -25.61 -51.06
N ALA A 475 -21.50 -26.71 -51.57
CA ALA A 475 -20.47 -26.84 -52.59
C ALA A 475 -21.18 -27.20 -53.91
N PRO A 476 -20.50 -27.39 -55.07
CA PRO A 476 -19.27 -26.90 -55.66
C PRO A 476 -19.41 -26.37 -57.07
N SER A 477 -18.38 -25.83 -57.71
CA SER A 477 -18.07 -26.12 -59.11
C SER A 477 -16.68 -25.67 -59.55
N ALA A 478 -16.10 -26.53 -60.40
CA ALA A 478 -14.77 -26.48 -60.93
C ALA A 478 -14.65 -25.47 -62.11
N GLY A 479 -13.43 -25.07 -62.38
CA GLY A 479 -13.10 -24.37 -63.65
C GLY A 479 -11.59 -24.15 -63.75
N ALA A 480 -10.96 -24.93 -64.63
CA ALA A 480 -9.56 -24.94 -64.99
C ALA A 480 -9.20 -23.78 -65.94
N SER A 481 -7.95 -23.37 -65.95
CA SER A 481 -7.00 -23.35 -67.09
C SER A 481 -6.01 -22.18 -67.00
N SER A 482 -4.76 -22.54 -66.93
CA SER A 482 -3.71 -22.44 -67.98
C SER A 482 -3.09 -21.07 -68.26
N GLY A 483 -1.75 -21.10 -68.23
CA GLY A 483 -0.85 -20.32 -69.07
C GLY A 483 -0.14 -19.18 -68.36
N GLY A 484 1.20 -19.10 -68.14
CA GLY A 484 2.23 -19.29 -69.12
C GLY A 484 3.11 -18.05 -69.15
N GLY A 485 4.46 -18.22 -69.10
CA GLY A 485 5.42 -17.26 -69.58
C GLY A 485 6.12 -16.35 -68.59
N ALA A 486 7.33 -16.62 -68.14
CA ALA A 486 8.65 -16.47 -68.68
C ALA A 486 9.24 -15.04 -68.79
N ARG A 487 10.47 -14.92 -68.18
CA ARG A 487 11.58 -13.99 -68.48
C ARG A 487 11.41 -12.54 -68.02
N ARG A 488 12.27 -12.06 -67.21
CA ARG A 488 13.74 -11.89 -67.10
C ARG A 488 14.12 -11.50 -65.68
#